data_7e761fdbeea80f525423d5cc5305803f
#
_entry.id   7e761fdbeea80f525423d5cc5305803f
#
_cell.length_a   1.000
_cell.length_b   1.000
_cell.length_c   1.000
_cell.angle_alpha   90.00
_cell.angle_beta   90.00
_cell.angle_gamma   90.00
#
_symmetry.space_group_name_H-M   'P 1'
#
loop_
_entity.id
_entity.type
_entity.pdbx_description
1 polymer ?
#
loop_
_entity_poly.entity_id
_entity_poly.type
_entity_poly.pdbx_seq_one_letter_code
_entity_poly.pdbx_strand_id
1 'polypeptide(L)'
;MLSAIILCIGPFIALPRTGATVQEMFTEPVFGDVSLWLTSGIFFLLVLLLTIRESSVVDIIGKILTPALVLGLLTLIVAGVISPLGEISDDHMMDNVVVAGINSGYQTMDVLAAMIFGIIIVKSVMDKGYTATHVKYKVVRNASLVAAIALLVIYFGLTYLGATVSGTYNLRINRSELLVNITSGLLGHAGVIILGIIVALACLTTAVALVSASADYFSTLSKGRLNYKLLAAAICLFSAFVANFGLDKIVALAAPILSILSLFRDRVSNAVFKGAFFGSLLGSLLEILYGYGLPLGFVTKMPLYSIGCGWLLWAVAFGIVGAIAGRRRK
;
A
#
# COMPACT_ATOMS: atom_id res chain seq x y z
N MET A 1 14.70 -10.01 7.47
CA MET A 1 13.44 -9.28 7.71
C MET A 1 13.36 -8.00 6.87
N LEU A 2 14.24 -7.02 7.05
CA LEU A 2 14.21 -5.75 6.30
C LEU A 2 14.17 -5.94 4.78
N SER A 3 15.00 -6.86 4.24
CA SER A 3 15.02 -7.19 2.81
C SER A 3 13.67 -7.71 2.28
N ALA A 4 12.96 -8.53 3.06
CA ALA A 4 11.66 -9.05 2.68
C ALA A 4 10.59 -7.94 2.69
N ILE A 5 10.65 -7.05 3.67
CA ILE A 5 9.74 -5.88 3.75
C ILE A 5 9.96 -4.97 2.55
N ILE A 6 11.23 -4.66 2.21
CA ILE A 6 11.56 -3.81 1.06
C ILE A 6 11.14 -4.45 -0.26
N LEU A 7 11.33 -5.77 -0.43
CA LEU A 7 10.85 -6.49 -1.61
C LEU A 7 9.34 -6.48 -1.73
N CYS A 8 8.61 -6.71 -0.64
CA CYS A 8 7.15 -6.74 -0.65
C CYS A 8 6.56 -5.35 -0.92
N ILE A 9 7.05 -4.30 -0.23
CA ILE A 9 6.52 -2.96 -0.41
C ILE A 9 7.02 -2.33 -1.71
N GLY A 10 8.26 -2.58 -2.11
CA GLY A 10 8.81 -2.10 -3.37
C GLY A 10 8.21 -2.83 -4.58
N PRO A 11 9.00 -3.70 -5.24
CA PRO A 11 8.65 -4.22 -6.57
C PRO A 11 7.43 -5.12 -6.62
N PHE A 12 7.08 -5.83 -5.53
CA PHE A 12 6.03 -6.85 -5.60
C PHE A 12 4.61 -6.33 -5.42
N ILE A 13 4.40 -5.31 -4.59
CA ILE A 13 3.06 -4.90 -4.18
C ILE A 13 2.82 -3.41 -4.39
N ALA A 14 3.56 -2.54 -3.69
CA ALA A 14 3.24 -1.12 -3.68
C ALA A 14 3.55 -0.43 -5.00
N LEU A 15 4.66 -0.75 -5.65
CA LEU A 15 5.01 -0.18 -6.95
C LEU A 15 4.01 -0.55 -8.05
N PRO A 16 3.69 -1.85 -8.29
CA PRO A 16 2.66 -2.21 -9.27
C PRO A 16 1.31 -1.55 -8.99
N ARG A 17 0.94 -1.44 -7.71
CA ARG A 17 -0.29 -0.79 -7.28
C ARG A 17 -0.33 0.68 -7.71
N THR A 18 0.78 1.44 -7.64
CA THR A 18 0.80 2.84 -8.08
C THR A 18 0.47 2.98 -9.56
N GLY A 19 1.01 2.10 -10.42
CA GLY A 19 0.71 2.09 -11.85
C GLY A 19 -0.75 1.75 -12.15
N ALA A 20 -1.32 0.74 -11.48
CA ALA A 20 -2.73 0.38 -11.61
C ALA A 20 -3.66 1.51 -11.12
N THR A 21 -3.32 2.18 -10.00
CA THR A 21 -4.09 3.32 -9.48
C THR A 21 -4.10 4.49 -10.47
N VAL A 22 -2.99 4.77 -11.15
CA VAL A 22 -2.93 5.83 -12.18
C VAL A 22 -3.85 5.50 -13.35
N GLN A 23 -3.92 4.24 -13.78
CA GLN A 23 -4.88 3.81 -14.79
C GLN A 23 -6.31 4.12 -14.37
N GLU A 24 -6.72 3.62 -13.21
CA GLU A 24 -8.11 3.63 -12.76
C GLU A 24 -8.61 5.03 -12.34
N MET A 25 -7.72 5.88 -11.80
CA MET A 25 -8.12 7.19 -11.25
C MET A 25 -7.76 8.38 -12.16
N PHE A 26 -6.86 8.20 -13.12
CA PHE A 26 -6.46 9.27 -14.02
C PHE A 26 -6.65 8.92 -15.48
N THR A 27 -6.03 7.83 -15.97
CA THR A 27 -6.00 7.56 -17.41
C THR A 27 -7.38 7.22 -17.93
N GLU A 28 -8.06 6.29 -17.30
CA GLU A 28 -9.39 5.82 -17.72
C GLU A 28 -10.47 6.91 -17.59
N PRO A 29 -10.59 7.65 -16.47
CA PRO A 29 -11.58 8.71 -16.34
C PRO A 29 -11.35 9.93 -17.26
N VAL A 30 -10.10 10.18 -17.69
CA VAL A 30 -9.75 11.38 -18.49
C VAL A 30 -9.66 11.07 -19.97
N PHE A 31 -9.06 9.93 -20.35
CA PHE A 31 -8.78 9.58 -21.75
C PHE A 31 -9.66 8.44 -22.30
N GLY A 32 -10.48 7.83 -21.43
CA GLY A 32 -11.31 6.69 -21.80
C GLY A 32 -10.56 5.36 -21.79
N ASP A 33 -10.99 4.43 -22.63
CA ASP A 33 -10.51 3.05 -22.65
C ASP A 33 -9.09 2.92 -23.21
N VAL A 34 -8.09 3.26 -22.38
CA VAL A 34 -6.67 3.13 -22.71
C VAL A 34 -6.13 1.82 -22.12
N SER A 35 -5.37 1.08 -22.90
CA SER A 35 -4.76 -0.17 -22.46
C SER A 35 -3.88 0.04 -21.22
N LEU A 36 -4.09 -0.80 -20.18
CA LEU A 36 -3.28 -0.80 -18.96
C LEU A 36 -1.78 -1.03 -19.24
N TRP A 37 -1.45 -1.80 -20.28
CA TRP A 37 -0.07 -1.99 -20.74
C TRP A 37 0.59 -0.69 -21.18
N LEU A 38 -0.12 0.17 -21.90
CA LEU A 38 0.39 1.46 -22.34
C LEU A 38 0.58 2.41 -21.17
N THR A 39 -0.41 2.52 -20.29
CA THR A 39 -0.32 3.38 -19.11
C THR A 39 0.81 2.95 -18.17
N SER A 40 0.86 1.66 -17.81
CA SER A 40 1.91 1.14 -16.94
C SER A 40 3.31 1.28 -17.56
N GLY A 41 3.43 1.05 -18.88
CA GLY A 41 4.68 1.22 -19.60
C GLY A 41 5.18 2.68 -19.56
N ILE A 42 4.33 3.64 -19.88
CA ILE A 42 4.67 5.08 -19.84
C ILE A 42 4.98 5.50 -18.41
N PHE A 43 4.14 5.10 -17.44
CA PHE A 43 4.32 5.44 -16.04
C PHE A 43 5.66 4.95 -15.49
N PHE A 44 5.99 3.67 -15.65
CA PHE A 44 7.24 3.13 -15.12
C PHE A 44 8.47 3.56 -15.92
N LEU A 45 8.32 3.94 -17.20
CA LEU A 45 9.37 4.61 -17.96
C LEU A 45 9.69 5.99 -17.36
N LEU A 46 8.67 6.78 -17.03
CA LEU A 46 8.85 8.08 -16.35
C LEU A 46 9.49 7.90 -14.98
N VAL A 47 9.02 6.92 -14.19
CA VAL A 47 9.63 6.59 -12.90
C VAL A 47 11.11 6.27 -13.05
N LEU A 48 11.48 5.43 -14.04
CA LEU A 48 12.87 5.05 -14.30
C LEU A 48 13.73 6.25 -14.68
N LEU A 49 13.25 7.09 -15.59
CA LEU A 49 13.97 8.29 -16.03
C LEU A 49 14.23 9.25 -14.88
N LEU A 50 13.23 9.48 -14.01
CA LEU A 50 13.37 10.35 -12.86
C LEU A 50 14.27 9.73 -11.78
N THR A 51 14.22 8.43 -11.58
CA THR A 51 15.07 7.72 -10.60
C THR A 51 16.55 7.73 -11.01
N ILE A 52 16.86 7.57 -12.30
CA ILE A 52 18.25 7.53 -12.80
C ILE A 52 18.89 8.92 -12.75
N ARG A 53 18.10 9.98 -12.91
CA ARG A 53 18.63 11.36 -13.04
C ARG A 53 18.88 12.07 -11.71
N GLU A 54 18.58 11.45 -10.55
CA GLU A 54 18.70 12.08 -9.22
C GLU A 54 18.14 13.53 -9.20
N SER A 55 16.96 13.71 -9.78
CA SER A 55 16.52 15.08 -10.08
C SER A 55 15.88 15.72 -8.84
N SER A 56 16.36 16.92 -8.49
CA SER A 56 15.70 17.86 -7.57
C SER A 56 14.24 18.17 -7.95
N VAL A 57 13.84 17.82 -9.16
CA VAL A 57 12.45 17.92 -9.67
C VAL A 57 11.49 17.10 -8.81
N VAL A 58 11.87 15.91 -8.36
CA VAL A 58 11.04 15.05 -7.49
C VAL A 58 10.80 15.72 -6.13
N ASP A 59 11.81 16.36 -5.57
CA ASP A 59 11.69 17.10 -4.30
C ASP A 59 10.78 18.33 -4.43
N ILE A 60 10.89 19.05 -5.55
CA ILE A 60 10.05 20.23 -5.83
C ILE A 60 8.61 19.81 -6.05
N ILE A 61 8.37 18.78 -6.88
CA ILE A 61 7.03 18.22 -7.12
C ILE A 61 6.43 17.75 -5.80
N GLY A 62 7.17 17.00 -4.97
CA GLY A 62 6.69 16.53 -3.67
C GLY A 62 6.31 17.66 -2.71
N LYS A 63 7.06 18.77 -2.69
CA LYS A 63 6.77 19.93 -1.83
C LYS A 63 5.47 20.66 -2.21
N ILE A 64 5.14 20.71 -3.49
CA ILE A 64 3.92 21.38 -4.00
C ILE A 64 2.76 20.39 -3.99
N LEU A 65 3.02 19.18 -4.37
CA LEU A 65 2.00 18.15 -4.57
C LEU A 65 1.36 17.68 -3.27
N THR A 66 2.14 17.52 -2.20
CA THR A 66 1.58 17.08 -0.91
C THR A 66 0.53 18.06 -0.37
N PRO A 67 0.78 19.39 -0.31
CA PRO A 67 -0.26 20.34 0.02
C PRO A 67 -1.45 20.30 -0.95
N ALA A 68 -1.21 20.20 -2.26
CA ALA A 68 -2.27 20.14 -3.27
C ALA A 68 -3.17 18.90 -3.09
N LEU A 69 -2.57 17.72 -2.83
CA LEU A 69 -3.31 16.50 -2.55
C LEU A 69 -4.16 16.63 -1.28
N VAL A 70 -3.57 17.13 -0.20
CA VAL A 70 -4.29 17.32 1.07
C VAL A 70 -5.44 18.30 0.90
N LEU A 71 -5.21 19.43 0.23
CA LEU A 71 -6.26 20.42 -0.05
C LEU A 71 -7.35 19.86 -0.96
N GLY A 72 -6.98 19.12 -2.01
CA GLY A 72 -7.94 18.48 -2.91
C GLY A 72 -8.85 17.47 -2.18
N LEU A 73 -8.26 16.60 -1.35
CA LEU A 73 -9.02 15.64 -0.56
C LEU A 73 -9.88 16.32 0.51
N LEU A 74 -9.37 17.34 1.18
CA LEU A 74 -10.15 18.11 2.14
C LEU A 74 -11.33 18.83 1.46
N THR A 75 -11.12 19.39 0.27
CA THR A 75 -12.21 20.01 -0.50
C THR A 75 -13.29 18.98 -0.84
N LEU A 76 -12.90 17.78 -1.27
CA LEU A 76 -13.83 16.69 -1.55
C LEU A 76 -14.62 16.29 -0.29
N ILE A 77 -13.92 16.12 0.83
CA ILE A 77 -14.54 15.75 2.11
C ILE A 77 -15.53 16.82 2.57
N VAL A 78 -15.12 18.09 2.53
CA VAL A 78 -15.99 19.24 2.93
C VAL A 78 -17.21 19.32 2.02
N ALA A 79 -17.03 19.17 0.70
CA ALA A 79 -18.16 19.16 -0.24
C ALA A 79 -19.16 18.04 0.07
N GLY A 80 -18.69 16.84 0.37
CA GLY A 80 -19.58 15.73 0.69
C GLY A 80 -20.20 15.78 2.10
N VAL A 81 -19.58 16.50 3.04
CA VAL A 81 -20.21 16.79 4.35
C VAL A 81 -21.33 17.83 4.20
N ILE A 82 -21.13 18.86 3.36
CA ILE A 82 -22.14 19.91 3.12
C ILE A 82 -23.30 19.39 2.26
N SER A 83 -22.99 18.58 1.25
CA SER A 83 -23.97 18.06 0.29
C SER A 83 -23.75 16.54 0.10
N PRO A 84 -24.20 15.72 1.06
CA PRO A 84 -24.04 14.27 0.96
C PRO A 84 -24.78 13.72 -0.27
N LEU A 85 -24.17 12.76 -0.95
CA LEU A 85 -24.72 12.16 -2.20
C LEU A 85 -25.90 11.24 -1.95
N GLY A 86 -26.09 10.75 -0.72
CA GLY A 86 -27.20 9.89 -0.34
C GLY A 86 -27.24 9.64 1.15
N GLU A 87 -28.18 8.80 1.56
CA GLU A 87 -28.33 8.38 2.95
C GLU A 87 -27.46 7.17 3.26
N ILE A 88 -26.97 7.09 4.48
CA ILE A 88 -26.18 5.95 4.96
C ILE A 88 -27.14 4.76 5.11
N SER A 89 -26.87 3.64 4.46
CA SER A 89 -27.66 2.43 4.55
C SER A 89 -27.52 1.78 5.93
N ASP A 90 -28.65 1.38 6.51
CA ASP A 90 -28.68 0.59 7.76
C ASP A 90 -28.38 -0.91 7.48
N ASP A 91 -28.43 -1.34 6.22
CA ASP A 91 -28.12 -2.72 5.83
C ASP A 91 -26.62 -2.99 5.87
N HIS A 92 -26.23 -3.88 6.74
CA HIS A 92 -24.85 -4.36 6.85
C HIS A 92 -24.61 -5.51 5.88
N MET A 93 -23.91 -5.23 4.78
CA MET A 93 -23.56 -6.25 3.78
C MET A 93 -22.50 -7.26 4.26
N MET A 94 -21.96 -7.08 5.47
CA MET A 94 -20.93 -7.95 6.06
C MET A 94 -21.32 -8.39 7.47
N ASP A 95 -21.10 -9.67 7.79
CA ASP A 95 -21.40 -10.26 9.09
C ASP A 95 -20.65 -9.57 10.25
N ASN A 96 -19.44 -9.05 9.99
CA ASN A 96 -18.63 -8.37 10.99
C ASN A 96 -17.94 -7.11 10.42
N VAL A 97 -18.65 -6.00 10.49
CA VAL A 97 -18.21 -4.69 9.95
C VAL A 97 -16.89 -4.23 10.57
N VAL A 98 -16.68 -4.47 11.88
CA VAL A 98 -15.45 -4.04 12.58
C VAL A 98 -14.23 -4.77 12.06
N VAL A 99 -14.33 -6.09 11.91
CA VAL A 99 -13.22 -6.90 11.37
C VAL A 99 -12.95 -6.54 9.90
N ALA A 100 -13.98 -6.35 9.11
CA ALA A 100 -13.85 -5.91 7.72
C ALA A 100 -13.16 -4.53 7.62
N GLY A 101 -13.53 -3.59 8.49
CA GLY A 101 -12.90 -2.27 8.56
C GLY A 101 -11.43 -2.35 8.96
N ILE A 102 -11.08 -3.14 9.97
CA ILE A 102 -9.69 -3.36 10.39
C ILE A 102 -8.86 -3.97 9.24
N ASN A 103 -9.38 -5.01 8.56
CA ASN A 103 -8.70 -5.64 7.43
C ASN A 103 -8.51 -4.66 6.26
N SER A 104 -9.52 -3.84 5.96
CA SER A 104 -9.42 -2.81 4.92
C SER A 104 -8.40 -1.73 5.28
N GLY A 105 -8.37 -1.27 6.53
CA GLY A 105 -7.34 -0.35 7.03
C GLY A 105 -5.94 -0.94 6.96
N TYR A 106 -5.81 -2.24 7.20
CA TYR A 106 -4.52 -2.93 7.06
C TYR A 106 -4.00 -2.97 5.61
N GLN A 107 -4.90 -3.07 4.64
CA GLN A 107 -4.58 -3.09 3.21
C GLN A 107 -4.07 -1.75 2.67
N THR A 108 -4.17 -0.65 3.43
CA THR A 108 -3.56 0.64 3.06
C THR A 108 -2.04 0.61 3.07
N MET A 109 -1.42 -0.35 3.78
CA MET A 109 0.02 -0.56 3.90
C MET A 109 0.79 0.56 4.63
N ASP A 110 0.12 1.51 5.28
CA ASP A 110 0.76 2.67 5.90
C ASP A 110 1.79 2.29 6.98
N VAL A 111 1.51 1.26 7.79
CA VAL A 111 2.42 0.79 8.84
C VAL A 111 3.75 0.33 8.24
N LEU A 112 3.70 -0.40 7.13
CA LEU A 112 4.90 -0.91 6.46
C LEU A 112 5.63 0.20 5.71
N ALA A 113 4.89 1.09 5.06
CA ALA A 113 5.43 2.29 4.43
C ALA A 113 6.16 3.17 5.46
N ALA A 114 5.57 3.42 6.62
CA ALA A 114 6.17 4.20 7.70
C ALA A 114 7.50 3.60 8.21
N MET A 115 7.65 2.27 8.19
CA MET A 115 8.92 1.62 8.57
C MET A 115 10.06 1.92 7.57
N ILE A 116 9.76 1.97 6.26
CA ILE A 116 10.75 2.27 5.23
C ILE A 116 11.02 3.78 5.16
N PHE A 117 9.97 4.57 5.05
CA PHE A 117 10.09 6.03 4.94
C PHE A 117 10.63 6.66 6.24
N GLY A 118 10.42 6.03 7.40
CA GLY A 118 11.00 6.47 8.65
C GLY A 118 12.52 6.57 8.61
N ILE A 119 13.20 5.64 7.93
CA ILE A 119 14.66 5.68 7.73
C ILE A 119 15.04 6.88 6.85
N ILE A 120 14.31 7.11 5.78
CA ILE A 120 14.54 8.23 4.83
C ILE A 120 14.30 9.56 5.54
N ILE A 121 13.25 9.66 6.35
CA ILE A 121 12.92 10.88 7.12
C ILE A 121 14.04 11.20 8.12
N VAL A 122 14.51 10.19 8.86
CA VAL A 122 15.62 10.38 9.81
C VAL A 122 16.89 10.85 9.09
N LYS A 123 17.22 10.27 7.93
CA LYS A 123 18.34 10.69 7.10
C LYS A 123 18.17 12.14 6.64
N SER A 124 17.01 12.50 6.10
CA SER A 124 16.68 13.86 5.66
C SER A 124 16.80 14.90 6.78
N VAL A 125 16.39 14.53 8.02
CA VAL A 125 16.55 15.39 9.21
C VAL A 125 18.03 15.60 9.53
N MET A 126 18.85 14.57 9.38
CA MET A 126 20.31 14.66 9.59
C MET A 126 20.98 15.52 8.50
N ASP A 127 20.59 15.36 7.23
CA ASP A 127 21.11 16.13 6.10
C ASP A 127 20.78 17.62 6.22
N LYS A 128 19.70 17.98 6.91
CA LYS A 128 19.32 19.35 7.27
C LYS A 128 20.07 19.92 8.46
N GLY A 129 21.07 19.22 8.99
CA GLY A 129 21.95 19.69 10.07
C GLY A 129 21.46 19.38 11.49
N TYR A 130 20.34 18.67 11.67
CA TYR A 130 19.87 18.25 13.00
C TYR A 130 20.59 16.98 13.45
N THR A 131 21.85 17.11 13.93
CA THR A 131 22.70 15.97 14.30
C THR A 131 22.51 15.49 15.75
N ALA A 132 22.16 16.37 16.67
CA ALA A 132 21.96 16.01 18.07
C ALA A 132 20.76 15.07 18.25
N THR A 133 20.95 13.95 18.97
CA THR A 133 19.94 12.88 19.11
C THR A 133 18.60 13.38 19.67
N HIS A 134 18.64 14.25 20.67
CA HIS A 134 17.44 14.84 21.28
C HIS A 134 16.65 15.71 20.27
N VAL A 135 17.34 16.52 19.46
CA VAL A 135 16.71 17.39 18.47
C VAL A 135 16.12 16.56 17.34
N LYS A 136 16.84 15.58 16.83
CA LYS A 136 16.34 14.62 15.83
C LYS A 136 15.04 13.96 16.29
N TYR A 137 15.05 13.41 17.51
CA TYR A 137 13.87 12.77 18.06
C TYR A 137 12.67 13.72 18.15
N LYS A 138 12.88 14.95 18.62
CA LYS A 138 11.82 15.97 18.73
C LYS A 138 11.24 16.34 17.36
N VAL A 139 12.09 16.55 16.35
CA VAL A 139 11.66 16.90 14.99
C VAL A 139 10.88 15.75 14.37
N VAL A 140 11.42 14.53 14.39
CA VAL A 140 10.75 13.34 13.82
C VAL A 140 9.43 13.07 14.53
N ARG A 141 9.38 13.14 15.85
CA ARG A 141 8.14 12.95 16.63
C ARG A 141 7.06 13.96 16.24
N ASN A 142 7.43 15.25 16.16
CA ASN A 142 6.44 16.29 15.83
C ASN A 142 5.94 16.13 14.39
N ALA A 143 6.84 15.84 13.43
CA ALA A 143 6.46 15.55 12.05
C ALA A 143 5.52 14.34 11.95
N SER A 144 5.82 13.27 12.67
CA SER A 144 4.98 12.07 12.72
C SER A 144 3.60 12.34 13.33
N LEU A 145 3.53 13.19 14.36
CA LEU A 145 2.25 13.57 14.97
C LEU A 145 1.37 14.37 13.99
N VAL A 146 1.95 15.33 13.29
CA VAL A 146 1.22 16.11 12.26
C VAL A 146 0.73 15.19 11.14
N ALA A 147 1.58 14.28 10.65
CA ALA A 147 1.21 13.31 9.63
C ALA A 147 0.08 12.38 10.11
N ALA A 148 0.14 11.90 11.36
CA ALA A 148 -0.89 11.03 11.93
C ALA A 148 -2.25 11.74 12.02
N ILE A 149 -2.27 13.00 12.45
CA ILE A 149 -3.51 13.80 12.53
C ILE A 149 -4.08 14.04 11.12
N ALA A 150 -3.22 14.40 10.15
CA ALA A 150 -3.65 14.61 8.77
C ALA A 150 -4.24 13.33 8.15
N LEU A 151 -3.58 12.19 8.33
CA LEU A 151 -4.07 10.89 7.87
C LEU A 151 -5.40 10.51 8.53
N LEU A 152 -5.53 10.74 9.85
CA LEU A 152 -6.78 10.48 10.57
C LEU A 152 -7.95 11.26 9.96
N VAL A 153 -7.76 12.56 9.72
CA VAL A 153 -8.80 13.44 9.13
C VAL A 153 -9.18 12.95 7.73
N ILE A 154 -8.18 12.64 6.89
CA ILE A 154 -8.43 12.21 5.52
C ILE A 154 -9.13 10.85 5.49
N TYR A 155 -8.63 9.85 6.22
CA TYR A 155 -9.24 8.52 6.21
C TYR A 155 -10.64 8.52 6.80
N PHE A 156 -10.85 9.24 7.89
CA PHE A 156 -12.18 9.37 8.48
C PHE A 156 -13.16 10.07 7.53
N GLY A 157 -12.72 11.16 6.90
CA GLY A 157 -13.51 11.88 5.92
C GLY A 157 -13.87 11.04 4.69
N LEU A 158 -12.90 10.33 4.11
CA LEU A 158 -13.16 9.43 2.97
C LEU A 158 -14.06 8.26 3.34
N THR A 159 -13.92 7.70 4.56
CA THR A 159 -14.83 6.66 5.06
C THR A 159 -16.26 7.17 5.18
N TYR A 160 -16.42 8.39 5.68
CA TYR A 160 -17.73 9.04 5.74
C TYR A 160 -18.33 9.22 4.35
N LEU A 161 -17.56 9.71 3.37
CA LEU A 161 -18.02 9.82 1.98
C LEU A 161 -18.46 8.47 1.40
N GLY A 162 -17.68 7.42 1.66
CA GLY A 162 -18.04 6.06 1.26
C GLY A 162 -19.35 5.60 1.91
N ALA A 163 -19.58 5.96 3.16
CA ALA A 163 -20.82 5.63 3.86
C ALA A 163 -22.04 6.33 3.23
N THR A 164 -21.93 7.60 2.79
CA THR A 164 -23.04 8.33 2.16
C THR A 164 -23.50 7.76 0.83
N VAL A 165 -22.75 6.88 0.21
CA VAL A 165 -23.10 6.21 -1.04
C VAL A 165 -23.35 4.71 -0.87
N SER A 166 -23.39 4.21 0.37
CA SER A 166 -23.56 2.79 0.67
C SER A 166 -24.91 2.22 0.21
N GLY A 167 -25.95 3.04 0.15
CA GLY A 167 -27.25 2.67 -0.41
C GLY A 167 -27.32 2.63 -1.94
N THR A 168 -26.34 3.25 -2.63
CA THR A 168 -26.33 3.38 -4.10
C THR A 168 -25.43 2.35 -4.75
N TYR A 169 -24.27 2.09 -4.16
CA TYR A 169 -23.26 1.16 -4.70
C TYR A 169 -23.15 -0.10 -3.86
N ASN A 170 -22.95 -1.23 -4.52
CA ASN A 170 -22.72 -2.50 -3.86
C ASN A 170 -21.21 -2.78 -3.65
N LEU A 171 -20.88 -3.82 -2.87
CA LEU A 171 -19.49 -4.20 -2.57
C LEU A 171 -18.66 -4.67 -3.78
N ARG A 172 -19.27 -4.81 -4.95
CA ARG A 172 -18.59 -5.27 -6.18
C ARG A 172 -17.95 -4.13 -6.97
N ILE A 173 -18.26 -2.87 -6.63
CA ILE A 173 -17.63 -1.72 -7.28
C ILE A 173 -16.14 -1.68 -6.94
N ASN A 174 -15.31 -1.36 -7.94
CA ASN A 174 -13.89 -1.13 -7.73
C ASN A 174 -13.68 0.10 -6.82
N ARG A 175 -12.73 0.02 -5.90
CA ARG A 175 -12.44 1.09 -4.92
C ARG A 175 -12.05 2.41 -5.56
N SER A 176 -11.27 2.37 -6.63
CA SER A 176 -10.88 3.56 -7.39
C SER A 176 -12.07 4.15 -8.14
N GLU A 177 -12.88 3.33 -8.77
CA GLU A 177 -14.10 3.72 -9.44
C GLU A 177 -15.11 4.37 -8.49
N LEU A 178 -15.25 3.82 -7.28
CA LEU A 178 -16.09 4.42 -6.25
C LEU A 178 -15.66 5.85 -5.91
N LEU A 179 -14.35 6.08 -5.73
CA LEU A 179 -13.84 7.42 -5.42
C LEU A 179 -14.00 8.38 -6.60
N VAL A 180 -13.82 7.91 -7.84
CA VAL A 180 -14.06 8.69 -9.07
C VAL A 180 -15.54 9.08 -9.16
N ASN A 181 -16.46 8.16 -8.91
CA ASN A 181 -17.90 8.41 -8.94
C ASN A 181 -18.34 9.39 -7.85
N ILE A 182 -17.84 9.26 -6.62
CA ILE A 182 -18.07 10.23 -5.54
C ILE A 182 -17.56 11.61 -5.95
N THR A 183 -16.35 11.68 -6.50
CA THR A 183 -15.76 12.95 -6.94
C THR A 183 -16.54 13.59 -8.07
N SER A 184 -16.99 12.79 -9.03
CA SER A 184 -17.84 13.24 -10.13
C SER A 184 -19.19 13.78 -9.64
N GLY A 185 -19.79 13.11 -8.67
CA GLY A 185 -21.06 13.54 -8.06
C GLY A 185 -20.95 14.84 -7.27
N LEU A 186 -19.84 15.05 -6.54
CA LEU A 186 -19.64 16.22 -5.69
C LEU A 186 -19.01 17.42 -6.41
N LEU A 187 -18.04 17.20 -7.28
CA LEU A 187 -17.22 18.25 -7.91
C LEU A 187 -17.34 18.28 -9.44
N GLY A 188 -18.14 17.37 -10.02
CA GLY A 188 -18.31 17.25 -11.46
C GLY A 188 -17.05 16.74 -12.17
N HIS A 189 -17.07 16.75 -13.50
CA HIS A 189 -15.99 16.23 -14.35
C HIS A 189 -14.65 16.96 -14.15
N ALA A 190 -14.68 18.27 -13.92
CA ALA A 190 -13.47 19.05 -13.63
C ALA A 190 -12.78 18.58 -12.33
N GLY A 191 -13.57 18.24 -11.31
CA GLY A 191 -13.05 17.66 -10.06
C GLY A 191 -12.34 16.33 -10.28
N VAL A 192 -12.90 15.46 -11.14
CA VAL A 192 -12.29 14.17 -11.50
C VAL A 192 -10.94 14.37 -12.19
N ILE A 193 -10.83 15.30 -13.14
CA ILE A 193 -9.57 15.59 -13.83
C ILE A 193 -8.51 16.10 -12.86
N ILE A 194 -8.87 17.07 -12.00
CA ILE A 194 -7.94 17.66 -11.04
C ILE A 194 -7.46 16.60 -10.04
N LEU A 195 -8.37 15.81 -9.47
CA LEU A 195 -8.03 14.73 -8.54
C LEU A 195 -7.16 13.68 -9.23
N GLY A 196 -7.50 13.28 -10.44
CA GLY A 196 -6.74 12.32 -11.24
C GLY A 196 -5.31 12.76 -11.48
N ILE A 197 -5.09 14.01 -11.87
CA ILE A 197 -3.74 14.59 -12.05
C ILE A 197 -2.96 14.57 -10.73
N ILE A 198 -3.58 15.01 -9.63
CA ILE A 198 -2.95 15.04 -8.31
C ILE A 198 -2.55 13.64 -7.87
N VAL A 199 -3.44 12.65 -8.05
CA VAL A 199 -3.17 11.25 -7.71
C VAL A 199 -2.07 10.67 -8.59
N ALA A 200 -2.09 10.91 -9.90
CA ALA A 200 -1.05 10.44 -10.82
C ALA A 200 0.35 10.97 -10.43
N LEU A 201 0.44 12.24 -10.09
CA LEU A 201 1.70 12.85 -9.63
C LEU A 201 2.11 12.32 -8.25
N ALA A 202 1.17 12.10 -7.33
CA ALA A 202 1.45 11.49 -6.03
C ALA A 202 1.96 10.05 -6.17
N CYS A 203 1.34 9.25 -7.05
CA CYS A 203 1.82 7.92 -7.39
C CYS A 203 3.22 7.96 -8.01
N LEU A 204 3.49 8.91 -8.89
CA LEU A 204 4.79 9.08 -9.53
C LEU A 204 5.90 9.37 -8.51
N THR A 205 5.70 10.33 -7.61
CA THR A 205 6.69 10.68 -6.58
C THR A 205 6.92 9.53 -5.60
N THR A 206 5.85 8.85 -5.21
CA THR A 206 5.93 7.66 -4.34
C THR A 206 6.69 6.52 -5.03
N ALA A 207 6.40 6.26 -6.31
CA ALA A 207 7.07 5.21 -7.08
C ALA A 207 8.57 5.51 -7.23
N VAL A 208 8.96 6.74 -7.56
CA VAL A 208 10.38 7.13 -7.64
C VAL A 208 11.08 6.93 -6.30
N ALA A 209 10.48 7.34 -5.19
CA ALA A 209 11.05 7.15 -3.86
C ALA A 209 11.22 5.67 -3.50
N LEU A 210 10.22 4.81 -3.81
CA LEU A 210 10.28 3.39 -3.54
C LEU A 210 11.30 2.65 -4.42
N VAL A 211 11.40 3.00 -5.71
CA VAL A 211 12.41 2.42 -6.61
C VAL A 211 13.80 2.82 -6.14
N SER A 212 14.02 4.11 -5.83
CA SER A 212 15.30 4.60 -5.33
C SER A 212 15.71 3.90 -4.03
N ALA A 213 14.82 3.83 -3.05
CA ALA A 213 15.10 3.18 -1.77
C ALA A 213 15.39 1.68 -1.94
N SER A 214 14.65 0.99 -2.80
CA SER A 214 14.86 -0.44 -3.05
C SER A 214 16.16 -0.70 -3.79
N ALA A 215 16.47 0.07 -4.84
CA ALA A 215 17.69 -0.08 -5.62
C ALA A 215 18.94 0.25 -4.78
N ASP A 216 18.92 1.31 -3.97
CA ASP A 216 20.00 1.67 -3.05
C ASP A 216 20.25 0.58 -2.01
N TYR A 217 19.18 0.08 -1.41
CA TYR A 217 19.26 -1.00 -0.42
C TYR A 217 19.92 -2.26 -0.99
N PHE A 218 19.47 -2.75 -2.17
CA PHE A 218 20.03 -3.96 -2.76
C PHE A 218 21.42 -3.77 -3.35
N SER A 219 21.73 -2.57 -3.86
CA SER A 219 23.09 -2.20 -4.26
C SER A 219 24.04 -2.27 -3.07
N THR A 220 23.67 -1.66 -1.96
CA THR A 220 24.44 -1.69 -0.71
C THR A 220 24.57 -3.12 -0.14
N LEU A 221 23.49 -3.89 -0.13
CA LEU A 221 23.48 -5.28 0.36
C LEU A 221 24.40 -6.18 -0.46
N SER A 222 24.48 -5.95 -1.78
CA SER A 222 25.37 -6.68 -2.68
C SER A 222 26.84 -6.21 -2.63
N LYS A 223 27.16 -5.25 -1.74
CA LYS A 223 28.48 -4.60 -1.64
C LYS A 223 28.92 -3.98 -2.98
N GLY A 224 27.99 -3.36 -3.70
CA GLY A 224 28.23 -2.70 -4.99
C GLY A 224 28.36 -3.63 -6.20
N ARG A 225 28.15 -4.96 -6.02
CA ARG A 225 28.20 -5.89 -7.16
C ARG A 225 27.03 -5.69 -8.14
N LEU A 226 25.87 -5.29 -7.63
CA LEU A 226 24.70 -4.96 -8.44
C LEU A 226 24.66 -3.44 -8.65
N ASN A 227 24.66 -3.03 -9.91
CA ASN A 227 24.60 -1.62 -10.27
C ASN A 227 23.21 -1.06 -9.95
N TYR A 228 23.17 0.10 -9.30
CA TYR A 228 21.95 0.82 -8.94
C TYR A 228 21.00 1.01 -10.14
N LYS A 229 21.52 1.46 -11.30
CA LYS A 229 20.72 1.69 -12.51
C LYS A 229 20.10 0.42 -13.05
N LEU A 230 20.84 -0.69 -13.01
CA LEU A 230 20.33 -1.99 -13.44
C LEU A 230 19.23 -2.51 -12.52
N LEU A 231 19.41 -2.34 -11.19
CA LEU A 231 18.39 -2.68 -10.20
C LEU A 231 17.13 -1.84 -10.38
N ALA A 232 17.26 -0.52 -10.54
CA ALA A 232 16.12 0.37 -10.79
C ALA A 232 15.36 -0.03 -12.06
N ALA A 233 16.07 -0.34 -13.15
CA ALA A 233 15.45 -0.80 -14.39
C ALA A 233 14.72 -2.15 -14.22
N ALA A 234 15.34 -3.11 -13.54
CA ALA A 234 14.74 -4.42 -13.27
C ALA A 234 13.47 -4.28 -12.41
N ILE A 235 13.51 -3.43 -11.36
CA ILE A 235 12.36 -3.16 -10.49
C ILE A 235 11.23 -2.51 -11.29
N CYS A 236 11.52 -1.49 -12.12
CA CYS A 236 10.50 -0.82 -12.94
C CYS A 236 9.86 -1.77 -13.96
N LEU A 237 10.65 -2.58 -14.67
CA LEU A 237 10.14 -3.56 -15.63
C LEU A 237 9.25 -4.60 -14.96
N PHE A 238 9.68 -5.15 -13.84
CA PHE A 238 8.90 -6.11 -13.07
C PHE A 238 7.59 -5.49 -12.58
N SER A 239 7.65 -4.28 -12.02
CA SER A 239 6.47 -3.58 -11.51
C SER A 239 5.50 -3.20 -12.63
N ALA A 240 6.00 -2.81 -13.81
CA ALA A 240 5.17 -2.57 -15.00
C ALA A 240 4.43 -3.84 -15.44
N PHE A 241 5.10 -4.99 -15.43
CA PHE A 241 4.46 -6.27 -15.75
C PHE A 241 3.37 -6.63 -14.73
N VAL A 242 3.69 -6.53 -13.42
CA VAL A 242 2.75 -6.90 -12.35
C VAL A 242 1.56 -5.93 -12.28
N ALA A 243 1.75 -4.64 -12.60
CA ALA A 243 0.65 -3.66 -12.63
C ALA A 243 -0.51 -4.08 -13.54
N ASN A 244 -0.21 -4.84 -14.61
CA ASN A 244 -1.23 -5.31 -15.57
C ASN A 244 -2.18 -6.39 -15.02
N PHE A 245 -1.95 -6.91 -13.82
CA PHE A 245 -2.95 -7.78 -13.16
C PHE A 245 -4.14 -7.00 -12.59
N GLY A 246 -4.07 -5.67 -12.50
CA GLY A 246 -5.08 -4.79 -11.95
C GLY A 246 -4.98 -4.62 -10.43
N LEU A 247 -5.55 -3.51 -9.94
CA LEU A 247 -5.41 -3.10 -8.54
C LEU A 247 -5.97 -4.12 -7.56
N ASP A 248 -7.17 -4.64 -7.80
CA ASP A 248 -7.84 -5.55 -6.86
C ASP A 248 -7.09 -6.86 -6.67
N LYS A 249 -6.53 -7.44 -7.75
CA LYS A 249 -5.74 -8.67 -7.67
C LYS A 249 -4.42 -8.45 -6.95
N ILE A 250 -3.77 -7.30 -7.17
CA ILE A 250 -2.53 -6.94 -6.46
C ILE A 250 -2.81 -6.79 -4.96
N VAL A 251 -3.91 -6.12 -4.59
CA VAL A 251 -4.31 -5.94 -3.19
C VAL A 251 -4.69 -7.27 -2.54
N ALA A 252 -5.43 -8.13 -3.24
CA ALA A 252 -5.79 -9.46 -2.75
C ALA A 252 -4.56 -10.35 -2.49
N LEU A 253 -3.55 -10.29 -3.38
CA LEU A 253 -2.29 -11.01 -3.19
C LEU A 253 -1.45 -10.43 -2.05
N ALA A 254 -1.56 -9.12 -1.83
CA ALA A 254 -0.81 -8.42 -0.81
C ALA A 254 -1.31 -8.70 0.61
N ALA A 255 -2.62 -8.84 0.82
CA ALA A 255 -3.25 -8.92 2.12
C ALA A 255 -2.66 -10.01 3.03
N PRO A 256 -2.49 -11.28 2.61
CA PRO A 256 -1.89 -12.31 3.44
C PRO A 256 -0.41 -12.04 3.75
N ILE A 257 0.36 -11.55 2.78
CA ILE A 257 1.79 -11.26 2.95
C ILE A 257 2.00 -10.13 3.97
N LEU A 258 1.17 -9.09 3.90
CA LEU A 258 1.21 -7.94 4.79
C LEU A 258 0.85 -8.30 6.23
N SER A 259 -0.18 -9.12 6.41
CA SER A 259 -0.61 -9.58 7.72
C SER A 259 0.49 -10.36 8.45
N ILE A 260 1.29 -11.14 7.71
CA ILE A 260 2.43 -11.88 8.25
C ILE A 260 3.55 -10.96 8.69
N LEU A 261 3.91 -9.99 7.86
CA LEU A 261 5.04 -9.09 8.12
C LEU A 261 4.85 -8.23 9.38
N SER A 262 3.61 -7.90 9.72
CA SER A 262 3.30 -7.05 10.87
C SER A 262 3.32 -7.75 12.22
N LEU A 263 2.95 -9.04 12.26
CA LEU A 263 2.88 -9.81 13.49
C LEU A 263 4.25 -10.08 14.13
N PHE A 264 5.35 -9.97 13.38
CA PHE A 264 6.68 -10.43 13.81
C PHE A 264 7.73 -9.33 14.00
N ARG A 265 7.31 -8.19 14.51
CA ARG A 265 8.16 -6.99 14.66
C ARG A 265 9.30 -7.12 15.68
N ASP A 266 9.20 -7.93 16.75
CA ASP A 266 10.16 -7.91 17.85
C ASP A 266 10.82 -9.25 18.16
N ARG A 267 12.18 -9.24 18.23
CA ARG A 267 13.16 -10.12 18.90
C ARG A 267 12.84 -11.63 19.03
N VAL A 268 11.95 -12.16 18.25
CA VAL A 268 11.68 -13.59 18.22
C VAL A 268 12.84 -14.30 17.52
N SER A 269 13.29 -15.42 18.05
CA SER A 269 14.35 -16.26 17.47
C SER A 269 14.11 -16.44 15.95
N ASN A 270 15.17 -16.30 15.14
CA ASN A 270 15.11 -16.48 13.67
C ASN A 270 14.41 -17.76 13.23
N ALA A 271 14.40 -18.80 14.05
CA ALA A 271 13.74 -20.07 13.76
C ALA A 271 12.21 -19.99 13.92
N VAL A 272 11.73 -19.27 14.94
CA VAL A 272 10.30 -19.00 15.15
C VAL A 272 9.75 -18.14 14.01
N PHE A 273 10.48 -17.08 13.64
CA PHE A 273 10.11 -16.21 12.55
C PHE A 273 10.01 -16.97 11.20
N LYS A 274 11.03 -17.78 10.87
CA LYS A 274 11.01 -18.58 9.64
C LYS A 274 9.84 -19.56 9.65
N GLY A 275 9.60 -20.26 10.77
CA GLY A 275 8.47 -21.17 10.92
C GLY A 275 7.14 -20.45 10.66
N ALA A 276 6.87 -19.38 11.40
CA ALA A 276 5.63 -18.63 11.26
C ALA A 276 5.43 -18.05 9.85
N PHE A 277 6.50 -17.55 9.22
CA PHE A 277 6.47 -17.07 7.83
C PHE A 277 6.05 -18.18 6.84
N PHE A 278 6.69 -19.34 6.90
CA PHE A 278 6.34 -20.46 6.03
C PHE A 278 4.93 -20.98 6.30
N GLY A 279 4.53 -21.04 7.58
CA GLY A 279 3.18 -21.49 7.96
C GLY A 279 2.10 -20.57 7.40
N SER A 280 2.25 -19.28 7.54
CA SER A 280 1.26 -18.32 7.05
C SER A 280 1.22 -18.27 5.52
N LEU A 281 2.37 -18.39 4.84
CA LEU A 281 2.44 -18.49 3.39
C LEU A 281 1.72 -19.74 2.88
N LEU A 282 1.90 -20.86 3.56
CA LEU A 282 1.18 -22.10 3.26
C LEU A 282 -0.34 -21.94 3.49
N GLY A 283 -0.75 -21.39 4.63
CA GLY A 283 -2.16 -21.15 4.95
C GLY A 283 -2.84 -20.25 3.92
N SER A 284 -2.22 -19.12 3.57
CA SER A 284 -2.75 -18.20 2.55
C SER A 284 -2.80 -18.84 1.16
N LEU A 285 -1.79 -19.64 0.79
CA LEU A 285 -1.81 -20.38 -0.47
C LEU A 285 -2.97 -21.37 -0.54
N LEU A 286 -3.24 -22.10 0.55
CA LEU A 286 -4.35 -23.03 0.63
C LEU A 286 -5.72 -22.33 0.53
N GLU A 287 -5.87 -21.15 1.14
CA GLU A 287 -7.08 -20.33 1.01
C GLU A 287 -7.30 -19.83 -0.41
N ILE A 288 -6.23 -19.36 -1.07
CA ILE A 288 -6.26 -18.92 -2.47
C ILE A 288 -6.63 -20.09 -3.39
N LEU A 289 -5.99 -21.25 -3.23
CA LEU A 289 -6.26 -22.44 -4.03
C LEU A 289 -7.69 -22.96 -3.86
N TYR A 290 -8.23 -22.89 -2.64
CA TYR A 290 -9.63 -23.19 -2.37
C TYR A 290 -10.56 -22.20 -3.11
N GLY A 291 -10.24 -20.91 -3.10
CA GLY A 291 -10.97 -19.87 -3.85
C GLY A 291 -10.99 -20.09 -5.37
N TYR A 292 -9.98 -20.77 -5.92
CA TYR A 292 -9.91 -21.20 -7.32
C TYR A 292 -10.64 -22.54 -7.62
N GLY A 293 -11.36 -23.09 -6.62
CA GLY A 293 -12.20 -24.29 -6.82
C GLY A 293 -11.51 -25.63 -6.58
N LEU A 294 -10.32 -25.64 -6.00
CA LEU A 294 -9.68 -26.89 -5.57
C LEU A 294 -10.42 -27.50 -4.37
N PRO A 295 -10.60 -28.84 -4.29
CA PRO A 295 -11.41 -29.49 -3.27
C PRO A 295 -10.69 -29.56 -1.91
N LEU A 296 -10.39 -28.39 -1.33
CA LEU A 296 -9.72 -28.22 -0.05
C LEU A 296 -10.72 -27.89 1.07
N GLY A 297 -11.84 -28.62 1.17
CA GLY A 297 -12.93 -28.36 2.10
C GLY A 297 -12.55 -28.33 3.60
N PHE A 298 -11.35 -28.79 3.98
CA PHE A 298 -10.85 -28.65 5.35
C PHE A 298 -10.48 -27.21 5.69
N VAL A 299 -10.17 -26.38 4.70
CA VAL A 299 -9.79 -24.96 4.88
C VAL A 299 -10.95 -24.17 5.48
N THR A 300 -12.19 -24.41 5.04
CA THR A 300 -13.39 -23.74 5.54
C THR A 300 -13.77 -24.14 6.97
N LYS A 301 -13.31 -25.31 7.42
CA LYS A 301 -13.55 -25.81 8.79
C LYS A 301 -12.53 -25.29 9.81
N MET A 302 -11.53 -24.53 9.36
CA MET A 302 -10.53 -23.95 10.26
C MET A 302 -11.11 -22.80 11.08
N PRO A 303 -10.80 -22.75 12.38
CA PRO A 303 -11.13 -21.57 13.18
C PRO A 303 -10.52 -20.33 12.57
N LEU A 304 -11.23 -19.21 12.65
CA LEU A 304 -10.88 -17.91 12.07
C LEU A 304 -10.95 -17.83 10.53
N TYR A 305 -11.31 -18.90 9.81
CA TYR A 305 -11.50 -18.85 8.35
C TYR A 305 -12.62 -17.87 7.98
N SER A 306 -13.75 -17.89 8.70
CA SER A 306 -14.91 -17.01 8.49
C SER A 306 -14.58 -15.51 8.62
N ILE A 307 -13.51 -15.17 9.30
CA ILE A 307 -13.02 -13.78 9.47
C ILE A 307 -11.81 -13.49 8.56
N GLY A 308 -11.49 -14.35 7.60
CA GLY A 308 -10.34 -14.17 6.70
C GLY A 308 -8.97 -14.32 7.36
N CYS A 309 -8.90 -14.93 8.54
CA CYS A 309 -7.67 -15.11 9.32
C CYS A 309 -7.29 -16.59 9.50
N GLY A 310 -7.73 -17.50 8.63
CA GLY A 310 -7.42 -18.94 8.70
C GLY A 310 -5.91 -19.23 8.61
N TRP A 311 -5.16 -18.40 7.89
CA TRP A 311 -3.71 -18.45 7.80
C TRP A 311 -2.99 -18.30 9.16
N LEU A 312 -3.61 -17.62 10.14
CA LEU A 312 -3.03 -17.37 11.47
C LEU A 312 -2.72 -18.67 12.22
N LEU A 313 -3.56 -19.64 12.08
CA LEU A 313 -3.40 -20.96 12.71
C LEU A 313 -2.13 -21.66 12.20
N TRP A 314 -1.88 -21.61 10.92
CA TRP A 314 -0.67 -22.13 10.29
C TRP A 314 0.58 -21.35 10.73
N ALA A 315 0.46 -20.01 10.82
CA ALA A 315 1.54 -19.18 11.32
C ALA A 315 1.94 -19.53 12.76
N VAL A 316 0.96 -19.70 13.64
CA VAL A 316 1.19 -20.10 15.04
C VAL A 316 1.77 -21.50 15.14
N ALA A 317 1.18 -22.48 14.45
CA ALA A 317 1.63 -23.87 14.48
C ALA A 317 3.09 -24.01 14.02
N PHE A 318 3.42 -23.44 12.88
CA PHE A 318 4.79 -23.47 12.34
C PHE A 318 5.76 -22.58 13.12
N GLY A 319 5.26 -21.50 13.73
CA GLY A 319 6.05 -20.69 14.67
C GLY A 319 6.48 -21.49 15.91
N ILE A 320 5.57 -22.29 16.48
CA ILE A 320 5.87 -23.20 17.60
C ILE A 320 6.89 -24.28 17.17
N VAL A 321 6.69 -24.86 16.00
CA VAL A 321 7.67 -25.83 15.44
C VAL A 321 9.05 -25.17 15.28
N GLY A 322 9.10 -23.93 14.79
CA GLY A 322 10.33 -23.15 14.70
C GLY A 322 10.97 -22.89 16.06
N ALA A 323 10.17 -22.61 17.10
CA ALA A 323 10.65 -22.41 18.46
C ALA A 323 11.31 -23.68 19.02
N ILE A 324 10.66 -24.85 18.80
CA ILE A 324 11.19 -26.14 19.25
C ILE A 324 12.48 -26.50 18.50
N ALA A 325 12.48 -26.32 17.18
CA ALA A 325 13.66 -26.57 16.34
C ALA A 325 14.84 -25.65 16.67
N GLY A 326 14.56 -24.38 17.00
CA GLY A 326 15.56 -23.40 17.37
C GLY A 326 16.21 -23.68 18.76
N ARG A 327 15.47 -24.28 19.68
CA ARG A 327 16.00 -24.71 21.00
C ARG A 327 16.96 -25.90 20.91
N ARG A 328 16.81 -26.75 19.91
CA ARG A 328 17.70 -27.92 19.69
C ARG A 328 19.04 -27.57 19.06
N ARG A 329 19.25 -26.34 18.60
CA ARG A 329 20.49 -25.86 17.98
C ARG A 329 21.32 -24.96 18.89
N LYS A 330 20.92 -24.75 20.14
CA LYS A 330 21.72 -24.19 21.22
C LYS A 330 22.19 -25.32 22.13
#